data_d833160446ae66fcdd7b0c1a3550a9d3
#
_entry.id   d833160446ae66fcdd7b0c1a3550a9d3
#
_cell.length_a   1.000
_cell.length_b   1.000
_cell.length_c   1.000
_cell.angle_alpha   90.00
_cell.angle_beta   90.00
_cell.angle_gamma   90.00
#
_symmetry.space_group_name_H-M   'P 1'
#
loop_
_entity.id
_entity.type
_entity.pdbx_description
1 polymer ?
#
loop_
_entity_poly.entity_id
_entity_poly.type
_entity_poly.pdbx_seq_one_letter_code
_entity_poly.pdbx_strand_id
1 'polypeptide(L)'
;MKYLPIDSQLFINNRERFVSKTKRNSLAVFNSNDIYNTGADSTLPFTQHRDIFHLSGVDQEESILVIFPDCKNKLHREILFLKETSEHIAVWEGKKLTKKRATEVSGIKTIYWLDQFETIFRQLVIESESVYLNSNEHLRTTNSMETREDRFVKKFISDFPIHPTLRVAPIMHQIRSIKDSIEIEIMKKACDITEKGFRRILSFIKPDVMEYEIEAELMHEFLSNRSKGFAYTPIIASGKSACVLHYIENNKSCKDGDIILMDFGAEYANYASDLTRCVPVNGRFTSRQKEVYSSVLRVKNEATKLLNPGVFLNDYHKEVGKLMEEELLKLNLISSKDIQNQDSKWPAYKKYFMHGTSHYIGLDAHDVGSWTEPIEENMVFTVE
;
A
#
# COMPACT_ATOMS: atom_id res chain seq x y z
N MET A 1 15.38 1.58 -11.53
CA MET A 1 13.94 1.85 -11.36
C MET A 1 13.26 1.77 -12.72
N LYS A 2 12.09 1.11 -12.81
CA LYS A 2 11.32 1.04 -14.06
C LYS A 2 10.48 2.31 -14.29
N TYR A 3 9.96 2.91 -13.21
CA TYR A 3 9.15 4.11 -13.26
C TYR A 3 9.97 5.38 -13.58
N LEU A 4 9.29 6.43 -14.01
CA LEU A 4 9.91 7.73 -14.27
C LEU A 4 10.35 8.40 -12.96
N PRO A 5 11.39 9.25 -12.98
CA PRO A 5 11.79 9.98 -11.79
C PRO A 5 10.63 10.78 -11.19
N ILE A 6 10.49 10.71 -9.87
CA ILE A 6 9.55 11.52 -9.11
C ILE A 6 10.22 12.85 -8.78
N ASP A 7 9.45 13.94 -8.77
CA ASP A 7 9.95 15.24 -8.33
C ASP A 7 10.35 15.17 -6.86
N SER A 8 11.60 15.50 -6.54
CA SER A 8 12.12 15.51 -5.18
C SER A 8 11.36 16.46 -4.24
N GLN A 9 10.62 17.43 -4.79
CA GLN A 9 9.79 18.32 -4.00
C GLN A 9 8.75 17.57 -3.16
N LEU A 10 8.20 16.46 -3.67
CA LEU A 10 7.31 15.58 -2.90
C LEU A 10 7.97 15.16 -1.58
N PHE A 11 9.18 14.65 -1.65
CA PHE A 11 9.87 14.13 -0.47
C PHE A 11 10.32 15.23 0.49
N ILE A 12 10.63 16.42 -0.02
CA ILE A 12 10.90 17.62 0.78
C ILE A 12 9.62 18.00 1.56
N ASN A 13 8.49 18.13 0.86
CA ASN A 13 7.20 18.46 1.48
C ASN A 13 6.82 17.44 2.55
N ASN A 14 7.00 16.14 2.27
CA ASN A 14 6.67 15.07 3.21
C ASN A 14 7.54 15.13 4.47
N ARG A 15 8.84 15.44 4.37
CA ARG A 15 9.70 15.65 5.53
C ARG A 15 9.30 16.88 6.32
N GLU A 16 8.95 17.99 5.66
CA GLU A 16 8.45 19.19 6.33
C GLU A 16 7.15 18.89 7.10
N ARG A 17 6.21 18.14 6.51
CA ARG A 17 4.99 17.68 7.18
C ARG A 17 5.31 16.78 8.38
N PHE A 18 6.26 15.87 8.24
CA PHE A 18 6.71 15.03 9.36
C PHE A 18 7.30 15.88 10.49
N VAL A 19 8.26 16.76 10.19
CA VAL A 19 8.92 17.63 11.14
C VAL A 19 7.93 18.53 11.90
N SER A 20 6.90 19.04 11.21
CA SER A 20 5.87 19.89 11.84
C SER A 20 5.10 19.20 12.97
N LYS A 21 5.14 17.87 13.03
CA LYS A 21 4.44 17.05 14.03
C LYS A 21 5.37 16.43 15.08
N THR A 22 6.67 16.58 14.93
CA THR A 22 7.64 16.05 15.89
C THR A 22 7.78 16.97 17.11
N LYS A 23 8.18 16.38 18.23
CA LYS A 23 8.56 17.14 19.43
C LYS A 23 9.88 17.85 19.19
N ARG A 24 10.08 18.98 19.86
CA ARG A 24 11.38 19.69 19.86
C ARG A 24 12.49 18.79 20.38
N ASN A 25 13.70 19.03 19.91
CA ASN A 25 14.91 18.28 20.27
C ASN A 25 14.78 16.76 20.10
N SER A 26 13.93 16.33 19.16
CA SER A 26 13.72 14.91 18.87
C SER A 26 14.43 14.51 17.57
N LEU A 27 15.07 13.36 17.62
CA LEU A 27 15.69 12.66 16.49
C LEU A 27 14.72 11.60 15.97
N ALA A 28 14.58 11.44 14.67
CA ALA A 28 13.84 10.33 14.06
C ALA A 28 14.76 9.50 13.16
N VAL A 29 14.55 8.19 13.15
CA VAL A 29 15.33 7.26 12.32
C VAL A 29 14.42 6.28 11.60
N PHE A 30 14.72 6.05 10.32
CA PHE A 30 13.99 5.15 9.43
C PHE A 30 14.95 4.25 8.69
N ASN A 31 14.72 2.96 8.74
CA ASN A 31 15.53 1.97 8.04
C ASN A 31 14.83 1.48 6.76
N SER A 32 15.64 1.09 5.75
CA SER A 32 15.15 0.29 4.63
C SER A 32 14.72 -1.11 5.09
N ASN A 33 13.92 -1.78 4.29
CA ASN A 33 13.69 -3.21 4.46
C ASN A 33 14.97 -4.03 4.20
N ASP A 34 14.94 -5.28 4.62
CA ASP A 34 15.94 -6.28 4.24
C ASP A 34 15.72 -6.81 2.82
N ILE A 35 16.76 -7.43 2.28
CA ILE A 35 16.63 -8.35 1.16
C ILE A 35 16.34 -9.73 1.76
N TYR A 36 15.21 -10.33 1.37
CA TYR A 36 14.81 -11.64 1.88
C TYR A 36 15.29 -12.76 0.96
N ASN A 37 16.09 -13.68 1.52
CA ASN A 37 16.57 -14.85 0.82
C ASN A 37 15.45 -15.89 0.64
N THR A 38 15.38 -16.51 -0.54
CA THR A 38 14.46 -17.60 -0.87
C THR A 38 15.16 -18.92 -1.11
N GLY A 39 16.48 -18.91 -1.19
CA GLY A 39 17.35 -20.05 -1.46
C GLY A 39 18.79 -19.75 -1.10
N ALA A 40 19.74 -20.48 -1.68
CA ALA A 40 21.16 -20.32 -1.38
C ALA A 40 21.66 -18.91 -1.76
N ASP A 41 21.31 -18.43 -2.92
CA ASP A 41 21.73 -17.14 -3.48
C ASP A 41 20.56 -16.36 -4.14
N SER A 42 19.37 -16.93 -4.09
CA SER A 42 18.15 -16.29 -4.64
C SER A 42 17.45 -15.43 -3.60
N THR A 43 16.89 -14.32 -4.05
CA THR A 43 16.15 -13.38 -3.17
C THR A 43 14.79 -13.03 -3.76
N LEU A 44 13.86 -12.61 -2.89
CA LEU A 44 12.67 -11.90 -3.33
C LEU A 44 13.06 -10.55 -3.95
N PRO A 45 12.28 -10.03 -4.90
CA PRO A 45 12.45 -8.66 -5.37
C PRO A 45 12.41 -7.69 -4.19
N PHE A 46 13.40 -6.79 -4.13
CA PHE A 46 13.44 -5.80 -3.06
C PHE A 46 12.23 -4.85 -3.12
N THR A 47 11.63 -4.65 -1.96
CA THR A 47 10.57 -3.67 -1.75
C THR A 47 10.96 -2.77 -0.60
N GLN A 48 10.99 -1.47 -0.84
CA GLN A 48 11.40 -0.48 0.17
C GLN A 48 10.37 -0.37 1.29
N HIS A 49 10.84 -0.09 2.52
CA HIS A 49 9.97 0.28 3.63
C HIS A 49 9.22 1.58 3.29
N ARG A 50 7.90 1.56 3.47
CA ARG A 50 7.03 2.63 2.95
C ARG A 50 7.35 3.99 3.53
N ASP A 51 7.70 4.08 4.81
CA ASP A 51 7.96 5.35 5.46
C ASP A 51 9.27 6.00 4.99
N ILE A 52 10.37 5.24 4.88
CA ILE A 52 11.60 5.80 4.34
C ILE A 52 11.42 6.19 2.86
N PHE A 53 10.65 5.43 2.07
CA PHE A 53 10.33 5.82 0.70
C PHE A 53 9.52 7.11 0.66
N HIS A 54 8.46 7.22 1.46
CA HIS A 54 7.59 8.41 1.54
C HIS A 54 8.37 9.68 1.91
N LEU A 55 9.39 9.54 2.75
CA LEU A 55 10.20 10.68 3.22
C LEU A 55 11.43 10.98 2.34
N SER A 56 11.89 10.04 1.50
CA SER A 56 13.16 10.21 0.78
C SER A 56 13.12 9.89 -0.70
N GLY A 57 12.14 9.11 -1.17
CA GLY A 57 12.10 8.57 -2.54
C GLY A 57 13.21 7.55 -2.86
N VAL A 58 13.97 7.15 -1.85
CA VAL A 58 15.06 6.17 -2.03
C VAL A 58 14.49 4.76 -2.07
N ASP A 59 14.62 4.11 -3.22
CA ASP A 59 14.15 2.75 -3.48
C ASP A 59 15.38 1.81 -3.61
N GLN A 60 16.15 1.74 -2.52
CA GLN A 60 17.37 0.96 -2.43
C GLN A 60 17.52 0.38 -1.02
N GLU A 61 17.98 -0.87 -0.96
CA GLU A 61 18.30 -1.56 0.29
C GLU A 61 19.46 -0.88 1.03
N GLU A 62 19.66 -1.26 2.29
CA GLU A 62 20.75 -0.78 3.13
C GLU A 62 20.85 0.76 3.15
N SER A 63 19.71 1.39 3.26
CA SER A 63 19.59 2.85 3.45
C SER A 63 18.97 3.19 4.80
N ILE A 64 19.42 4.30 5.39
CA ILE A 64 18.90 4.83 6.66
C ILE A 64 18.70 6.34 6.50
N LEU A 65 17.51 6.82 6.87
CA LEU A 65 17.19 8.24 6.94
C LEU A 65 17.16 8.68 8.40
N VAL A 66 17.85 9.77 8.70
CA VAL A 66 17.86 10.43 10.01
C VAL A 66 17.36 11.86 9.85
N ILE A 67 16.41 12.26 10.69
CA ILE A 67 15.84 13.61 10.72
C ILE A 67 15.97 14.15 12.15
N PHE A 68 16.71 15.25 12.33
CA PHE A 68 16.89 15.95 13.61
C PHE A 68 16.78 17.46 13.39
N PRO A 69 15.56 18.04 13.33
CA PRO A 69 15.33 19.43 12.94
C PRO A 69 16.08 20.46 13.82
N ASP A 70 16.20 20.18 15.09
CA ASP A 70 16.84 21.06 16.07
C ASP A 70 18.36 20.83 16.21
N CYS A 71 18.96 19.94 15.42
CA CYS A 71 20.40 19.70 15.46
C CYS A 71 21.17 21.01 15.29
N LYS A 72 22.16 21.25 16.17
CA LYS A 72 23.02 22.44 16.14
C LYS A 72 23.81 22.54 14.84
N ASN A 73 24.33 21.42 14.38
CA ASN A 73 24.93 21.32 13.06
C ASN A 73 23.83 21.24 11.99
N LYS A 74 23.62 22.33 11.26
CA LYS A 74 22.59 22.41 10.21
C LYS A 74 22.72 21.33 9.14
N LEU A 75 23.92 20.82 8.87
CA LEU A 75 24.15 19.73 7.92
C LEU A 75 23.61 18.40 8.44
N HIS A 76 23.41 18.26 9.73
CA HIS A 76 22.92 17.02 10.34
C HIS A 76 21.40 17.05 10.65
N ARG A 77 20.67 18.04 10.15
CA ARG A 77 19.21 18.12 10.34
C ARG A 77 18.46 17.08 9.50
N GLU A 78 18.99 16.76 8.34
CA GLU A 78 18.52 15.67 7.47
C GLU A 78 19.74 14.95 6.93
N ILE A 79 19.86 13.67 7.19
CA ILE A 79 20.99 12.83 6.75
C ILE A 79 20.45 11.56 6.14
N LEU A 80 20.96 11.21 4.96
CA LEU A 80 20.71 9.90 4.36
C LEU A 80 22.02 9.10 4.34
N PHE A 81 21.96 7.90 4.88
CA PHE A 81 23.06 6.93 4.84
C PHE A 81 22.76 5.89 3.78
N LEU A 82 23.73 5.57 2.96
CA LEU A 82 23.60 4.61 1.85
C LEU A 82 24.75 3.61 1.89
N LYS A 83 24.47 2.40 1.40
CA LYS A 83 25.53 1.43 1.09
C LYS A 83 26.53 2.08 0.13
N GLU A 84 27.82 2.00 0.46
CA GLU A 84 28.88 2.49 -0.42
C GLU A 84 28.83 1.77 -1.77
N THR A 85 29.06 2.50 -2.84
CA THR A 85 29.16 1.94 -4.20
C THR A 85 30.49 2.26 -4.84
N SER A 86 30.99 1.35 -5.67
CA SER A 86 32.18 1.49 -6.46
C SER A 86 31.99 0.83 -7.84
N GLU A 87 32.91 1.07 -8.75
CA GLU A 87 32.90 0.41 -10.06
C GLU A 87 32.99 -1.13 -9.93
N HIS A 88 33.74 -1.62 -8.95
CA HIS A 88 33.82 -3.04 -8.66
C HIS A 88 32.49 -3.63 -8.18
N ILE A 89 31.83 -2.97 -7.24
CA ILE A 89 30.49 -3.38 -6.76
C ILE A 89 29.47 -3.35 -7.91
N ALA A 90 29.57 -2.33 -8.77
CA ALA A 90 28.64 -2.17 -9.89
C ALA A 90 28.71 -3.31 -10.92
N VAL A 91 29.87 -4.00 -11.03
CA VAL A 91 30.03 -5.17 -11.90
C VAL A 91 29.16 -6.34 -11.42
N TRP A 92 29.04 -6.52 -10.11
CA TRP A 92 28.32 -7.66 -9.51
C TRP A 92 26.87 -7.36 -9.14
N GLU A 93 26.64 -6.20 -8.54
CA GLU A 93 25.34 -5.84 -7.96
C GLU A 93 24.56 -4.81 -8.81
N GLY A 94 25.14 -4.36 -9.92
CA GLY A 94 24.57 -3.26 -10.71
C GLY A 94 24.86 -1.89 -10.08
N LYS A 95 24.40 -0.83 -10.73
CA LYS A 95 24.61 0.55 -10.27
C LYS A 95 23.70 0.88 -9.08
N LYS A 96 24.32 1.16 -7.94
CA LYS A 96 23.65 1.72 -6.76
C LYS A 96 23.64 3.27 -6.82
N LEU A 97 22.85 3.88 -5.93
CA LEU A 97 22.80 5.34 -5.83
C LEU A 97 24.14 5.92 -5.41
N THR A 98 24.67 6.84 -6.21
CA THR A 98 25.76 7.72 -5.79
C THR A 98 25.20 8.81 -4.86
N LYS A 99 26.06 9.46 -4.06
CA LYS A 99 25.67 10.59 -3.20
C LYS A 99 24.95 11.69 -4.00
N LYS A 100 25.49 12.04 -5.18
CA LYS A 100 24.88 13.02 -6.09
C LYS A 100 23.47 12.60 -6.51
N ARG A 101 23.32 11.35 -6.98
CA ARG A 101 22.02 10.85 -7.43
C ARG A 101 21.00 10.75 -6.29
N ALA A 102 21.45 10.38 -5.09
CA ALA A 102 20.60 10.34 -3.89
C ALA A 102 20.09 11.75 -3.52
N THR A 103 20.96 12.77 -3.62
CA THR A 103 20.54 14.17 -3.43
C THR A 103 19.50 14.59 -4.48
N GLU A 104 19.69 14.24 -5.75
CA GLU A 104 18.73 14.55 -6.81
C GLU A 104 17.36 13.89 -6.58
N VAL A 105 17.35 12.66 -6.08
CA VAL A 105 16.12 11.90 -5.81
C VAL A 105 15.40 12.43 -4.57
N SER A 106 16.12 12.66 -3.48
CA SER A 106 15.52 12.92 -2.16
C SER A 106 15.43 14.41 -1.79
N GLY A 107 16.21 15.26 -2.46
CA GLY A 107 16.41 16.65 -2.02
C GLY A 107 17.30 16.80 -0.79
N ILE A 108 17.76 15.70 -0.16
CA ILE A 108 18.63 15.72 1.02
C ILE A 108 20.06 16.06 0.59
N LYS A 109 20.67 17.03 1.25
CA LYS A 109 22.01 17.54 0.90
C LYS A 109 23.15 16.75 1.57
N THR A 110 22.89 16.21 2.75
CA THR A 110 23.90 15.48 3.53
C THR A 110 23.74 13.97 3.33
N ILE A 111 24.67 13.40 2.58
CA ILE A 111 24.70 11.97 2.28
C ILE A 111 26.01 11.37 2.79
N TYR A 112 25.91 10.38 3.67
CA TYR A 112 27.03 9.60 4.16
C TYR A 112 26.98 8.15 3.66
N TRP A 113 28.12 7.46 3.72
CA TRP A 113 28.11 6.02 3.56
C TRP A 113 27.69 5.32 4.85
N LEU A 114 27.17 4.12 4.75
CA LEU A 114 26.53 3.41 5.86
C LEU A 114 27.53 3.06 6.98
N ASP A 115 28.81 2.88 6.68
CA ASP A 115 29.88 2.64 7.64
C ASP A 115 30.08 3.79 8.66
N GLN A 116 29.65 5.01 8.29
CA GLN A 116 29.70 6.18 9.13
C GLN A 116 28.49 6.31 10.10
N PHE A 117 27.46 5.46 9.90
CA PHE A 117 26.19 5.58 10.60
C PHE A 117 26.34 5.52 12.13
N GLU A 118 26.94 4.47 12.65
CA GLU A 118 27.00 4.24 14.11
C GLU A 118 27.68 5.41 14.85
N THR A 119 28.78 5.95 14.27
CA THR A 119 29.51 7.07 14.89
C THR A 119 28.68 8.35 14.90
N ILE A 120 28.08 8.70 13.75
CA ILE A 120 27.31 9.94 13.61
C ILE A 120 26.01 9.81 14.40
N PHE A 121 25.29 8.69 14.30
CA PHE A 121 24.05 8.45 14.98
C PHE A 121 24.21 8.54 16.51
N ARG A 122 25.26 7.94 17.05
CA ARG A 122 25.54 8.02 18.50
C ARG A 122 25.73 9.46 18.99
N GLN A 123 26.43 10.30 18.20
CA GLN A 123 26.58 11.72 18.53
C GLN A 123 25.23 12.45 18.55
N LEU A 124 24.37 12.20 17.55
CA LEU A 124 23.05 12.81 17.44
C LEU A 124 22.10 12.37 18.56
N VAL A 125 22.16 11.10 18.97
CA VAL A 125 21.39 10.58 20.09
C VAL A 125 21.77 11.31 21.38
N ILE A 126 23.05 11.52 21.62
CA ILE A 126 23.53 12.25 22.83
C ILE A 126 23.06 13.72 22.83
N GLU A 127 22.89 14.34 21.66
CA GLU A 127 22.41 15.71 21.54
C GLU A 127 20.87 15.81 21.63
N SER A 128 20.14 14.72 21.36
CA SER A 128 18.68 14.71 21.34
C SER A 128 18.07 14.44 22.72
N GLU A 129 16.87 14.93 22.96
CA GLU A 129 16.10 14.65 24.19
C GLU A 129 15.25 13.38 24.07
N SER A 130 14.89 12.98 22.83
CA SER A 130 14.13 11.78 22.58
C SER A 130 14.36 11.28 21.16
N VAL A 131 14.11 9.99 20.92
CA VAL A 131 14.25 9.36 19.59
C VAL A 131 12.93 8.76 19.14
N TYR A 132 12.46 9.18 17.99
CA TYR A 132 11.37 8.54 17.28
C TYR A 132 11.87 7.27 16.60
N LEU A 133 11.32 6.14 17.01
CA LEU A 133 11.59 4.82 16.44
C LEU A 133 10.40 4.33 15.63
N ASN A 134 10.68 3.67 14.53
CA ASN A 134 9.66 3.13 13.65
C ASN A 134 9.32 1.67 14.03
N SER A 135 8.07 1.30 13.82
CA SER A 135 7.58 -0.07 13.96
C SER A 135 6.32 -0.22 13.12
N ASN A 136 6.06 -1.43 12.64
CA ASN A 136 4.85 -1.71 11.90
C ASN A 136 3.65 -1.82 12.85
N GLU A 137 2.87 -0.74 12.95
CA GLU A 137 1.67 -0.66 13.79
C GLU A 137 0.37 -0.76 12.97
N HIS A 138 0.43 -1.32 11.76
CA HIS A 138 -0.75 -1.51 10.95
C HIS A 138 -1.69 -2.57 11.58
N LEU A 139 -3.01 -2.30 11.62
CA LEU A 139 -4.00 -3.18 12.26
C LEU A 139 -4.06 -4.60 11.67
N ARG A 140 -3.66 -4.78 10.43
CA ARG A 140 -3.63 -6.08 9.75
C ARG A 140 -2.27 -6.78 9.82
N THR A 141 -1.32 -6.24 10.59
CA THR A 141 0.00 -6.86 10.73
C THR A 141 -0.10 -8.20 11.45
N THR A 142 0.38 -9.25 10.78
CA THR A 142 0.48 -10.62 11.36
C THR A 142 1.93 -11.10 11.30
N ASN A 143 2.88 -10.21 11.52
CA ASN A 143 4.28 -10.46 11.24
C ASN A 143 4.87 -11.48 12.21
N SER A 144 5.29 -12.63 11.71
CA SER A 144 6.03 -13.65 12.45
C SER A 144 7.55 -13.53 12.28
N MET A 145 8.00 -12.70 11.35
CA MET A 145 9.42 -12.50 11.06
C MET A 145 9.89 -11.15 11.60
N GLU A 146 11.04 -11.16 12.26
CA GLU A 146 11.66 -9.95 12.77
C GLU A 146 12.17 -9.07 11.62
N THR A 147 11.70 -7.83 11.56
CA THR A 147 12.10 -6.86 10.54
C THR A 147 13.41 -6.17 10.90
N ARG A 148 14.00 -5.44 9.96
CA ARG A 148 15.17 -4.59 10.22
C ARG A 148 14.85 -3.49 11.23
N GLU A 149 13.66 -2.91 11.19
CA GLU A 149 13.21 -1.92 12.18
C GLU A 149 13.10 -2.55 13.57
N ASP A 150 12.54 -3.76 13.70
CA ASP A 150 12.46 -4.44 15.01
C ASP A 150 13.83 -4.70 15.62
N ARG A 151 14.80 -5.14 14.80
CA ARG A 151 16.19 -5.35 15.24
C ARG A 151 16.85 -4.03 15.66
N PHE A 152 16.59 -2.97 14.87
CA PHE A 152 17.10 -1.65 15.18
C PHE A 152 16.55 -1.11 16.51
N VAL A 153 15.24 -1.24 16.73
CA VAL A 153 14.59 -0.84 17.99
C VAL A 153 15.17 -1.60 19.18
N LYS A 154 15.32 -2.91 19.08
CA LYS A 154 15.93 -3.73 20.15
C LYS A 154 17.37 -3.30 20.46
N LYS A 155 18.17 -3.09 19.41
CA LYS A 155 19.56 -2.61 19.56
C LYS A 155 19.59 -1.23 20.19
N PHE A 156 18.75 -0.30 19.76
CA PHE A 156 18.67 1.05 20.31
C PHE A 156 18.35 1.03 21.81
N ILE A 157 17.32 0.29 22.21
CA ILE A 157 16.93 0.17 23.63
C ILE A 157 18.07 -0.44 24.47
N SER A 158 18.79 -1.41 23.91
CA SER A 158 19.96 -2.03 24.56
C SER A 158 21.12 -1.04 24.73
N ASP A 159 21.41 -0.23 23.70
CA ASP A 159 22.56 0.69 23.68
C ASP A 159 22.28 1.99 24.46
N PHE A 160 21.02 2.41 24.55
CA PHE A 160 20.55 3.65 25.19
C PHE A 160 19.35 3.40 26.14
N PRO A 161 19.49 2.57 27.18
CA PRO A 161 18.36 2.05 27.95
C PRO A 161 17.55 3.09 28.73
N ILE A 162 18.09 4.27 28.96
CA ILE A 162 17.41 5.37 29.66
C ILE A 162 17.04 6.54 28.74
N HIS A 163 17.33 6.43 27.43
CA HIS A 163 16.98 7.50 26.50
C HIS A 163 15.48 7.40 26.12
N PRO A 164 14.71 8.48 26.22
CA PRO A 164 13.28 8.47 25.90
C PRO A 164 13.03 8.12 24.44
N THR A 165 12.09 7.20 24.20
CA THR A 165 11.66 6.80 22.85
C THR A 165 10.24 7.28 22.57
N LEU A 166 9.96 7.56 21.29
CA LEU A 166 8.67 7.99 20.76
C LEU A 166 8.30 7.14 19.54
N ARG A 167 7.00 7.04 19.27
CA ARG A 167 6.47 6.25 18.15
C ARG A 167 6.37 7.10 16.90
N VAL A 168 6.94 6.61 15.79
CA VAL A 168 6.82 7.22 14.46
C VAL A 168 5.42 6.99 13.87
N ALA A 169 4.84 5.80 14.07
CA ALA A 169 3.65 5.36 13.38
C ALA A 169 2.46 6.34 13.43
N PRO A 170 2.08 6.95 14.57
CA PRO A 170 0.96 7.90 14.59
C PRO A 170 1.15 9.10 13.65
N ILE A 171 2.39 9.58 13.52
CA ILE A 171 2.70 10.69 12.61
C ILE A 171 2.63 10.22 11.17
N MET A 172 3.28 9.09 10.86
CA MET A 172 3.32 8.55 9.49
C MET A 172 1.92 8.16 9.00
N HIS A 173 1.08 7.54 9.84
CA HIS A 173 -0.30 7.22 9.48
C HIS A 173 -1.08 8.47 9.10
N GLN A 174 -0.91 9.57 9.83
CA GLN A 174 -1.59 10.82 9.56
C GLN A 174 -1.08 11.49 8.28
N ILE A 175 0.24 11.61 8.07
CA ILE A 175 0.77 12.30 6.89
C ILE A 175 0.63 11.48 5.61
N ARG A 176 0.69 10.14 5.68
CA ARG A 176 0.49 9.26 4.53
C ARG A 176 -0.97 9.16 4.10
N SER A 177 -1.93 9.32 5.01
CA SER A 177 -3.36 9.28 4.68
C SER A 177 -3.77 10.43 3.76
N ILE A 178 -3.20 11.62 3.90
CA ILE A 178 -3.49 12.81 3.10
C ILE A 178 -2.42 12.92 1.99
N LYS A 179 -2.81 12.70 0.75
CA LYS A 179 -1.89 12.63 -0.40
C LYS A 179 -1.51 14.04 -0.90
N ASP A 180 -0.23 14.22 -1.24
CA ASP A 180 0.22 15.36 -2.03
C ASP A 180 -0.30 15.25 -3.49
N SER A 181 -0.39 16.36 -4.20
CA SER A 181 -0.81 16.38 -5.60
C SER A 181 0.06 15.49 -6.50
N ILE A 182 1.36 15.42 -6.23
CA ILE A 182 2.30 14.56 -6.95
C ILE A 182 1.99 13.08 -6.68
N GLU A 183 1.66 12.71 -5.43
CA GLU A 183 1.22 11.34 -5.09
C GLU A 183 -0.05 10.96 -5.85
N ILE A 184 -1.03 11.85 -5.91
CA ILE A 184 -2.28 11.65 -6.66
C ILE A 184 -2.01 11.36 -8.14
N GLU A 185 -1.11 12.10 -8.78
CA GLU A 185 -0.76 11.84 -10.18
C GLU A 185 -0.04 10.50 -10.39
N ILE A 186 0.79 10.08 -9.44
CA ILE A 186 1.42 8.75 -9.45
C ILE A 186 0.37 7.65 -9.30
N MET A 187 -0.57 7.81 -8.37
CA MET A 187 -1.67 6.86 -8.14
C MET A 187 -2.60 6.77 -9.36
N LYS A 188 -2.94 7.89 -10.00
CA LYS A 188 -3.66 7.90 -11.28
C LYS A 188 -2.93 7.08 -12.34
N LYS A 189 -1.60 7.20 -12.40
CA LYS A 189 -0.80 6.40 -13.32
C LYS A 189 -0.88 4.91 -13.03
N ALA A 190 -0.87 4.50 -11.77
CA ALA A 190 -1.08 3.11 -11.38
C ALA A 190 -2.48 2.61 -11.81
N CYS A 191 -3.53 3.43 -11.61
CA CYS A 191 -4.88 3.14 -12.07
C CYS A 191 -4.98 3.02 -13.60
N ASP A 192 -4.33 3.92 -14.35
CA ASP A 192 -4.29 3.88 -15.83
C ASP A 192 -3.66 2.56 -16.33
N ILE A 193 -2.59 2.11 -15.66
CA ILE A 193 -1.94 0.83 -16.00
C ILE A 193 -2.88 -0.34 -15.72
N THR A 194 -3.57 -0.31 -14.60
CA THR A 194 -4.57 -1.32 -14.23
C THR A 194 -5.74 -1.34 -15.21
N GLU A 195 -6.24 -0.18 -15.62
CA GLU A 195 -7.29 -0.08 -16.64
C GLU A 195 -6.86 -0.70 -17.97
N LYS A 196 -5.64 -0.44 -18.43
CA LYS A 196 -5.10 -1.05 -19.65
C LYS A 196 -5.05 -2.58 -19.53
N GLY A 197 -4.57 -3.10 -18.38
CA GLY A 197 -4.59 -4.52 -18.09
C GLY A 197 -5.99 -5.09 -18.14
N PHE A 198 -6.96 -4.43 -17.49
CA PHE A 198 -8.35 -4.85 -17.51
C PHE A 198 -8.94 -4.89 -18.95
N ARG A 199 -8.71 -3.84 -19.73
CA ARG A 199 -9.16 -3.82 -21.15
C ARG A 199 -8.55 -4.93 -21.99
N ARG A 200 -7.27 -5.24 -21.75
CA ARG A 200 -6.58 -6.35 -22.43
C ARG A 200 -7.25 -7.68 -22.13
N ILE A 201 -7.47 -7.99 -20.85
CA ILE A 201 -8.06 -9.28 -20.47
C ILE A 201 -9.52 -9.43 -20.88
N LEU A 202 -10.29 -8.35 -20.97
CA LEU A 202 -11.67 -8.41 -21.49
C LEU A 202 -11.77 -8.98 -22.89
N SER A 203 -10.74 -8.80 -23.73
CA SER A 203 -10.68 -9.39 -25.07
C SER A 203 -10.04 -10.77 -25.08
N PHE A 204 -9.39 -11.18 -24.01
CA PHE A 204 -8.71 -12.47 -23.88
C PHE A 204 -9.61 -13.55 -23.25
N ILE A 205 -10.43 -13.16 -22.26
CA ILE A 205 -11.31 -14.07 -21.51
C ILE A 205 -12.32 -14.75 -22.43
N LYS A 206 -12.34 -16.07 -22.39
CA LYS A 206 -13.28 -16.95 -23.11
C LYS A 206 -13.36 -18.31 -22.42
N PRO A 207 -14.32 -19.16 -22.71
CA PRO A 207 -14.33 -20.55 -22.21
C PRO A 207 -13.02 -21.27 -22.49
N ASP A 208 -12.63 -22.12 -21.55
CA ASP A 208 -11.43 -22.97 -21.55
C ASP A 208 -10.09 -22.26 -21.34
N VAL A 209 -10.06 -20.93 -21.21
CA VAL A 209 -8.87 -20.20 -20.75
C VAL A 209 -8.61 -20.52 -19.28
N MET A 210 -7.34 -20.71 -18.92
CA MET A 210 -6.95 -20.91 -17.52
C MET A 210 -6.82 -19.58 -16.77
N GLU A 211 -7.14 -19.58 -15.49
CA GLU A 211 -7.04 -18.39 -14.64
C GLU A 211 -5.61 -17.79 -14.64
N TYR A 212 -4.56 -18.62 -14.59
CA TYR A 212 -3.17 -18.16 -14.67
C TYR A 212 -2.78 -17.58 -16.04
N GLU A 213 -3.47 -17.92 -17.13
CA GLU A 213 -3.21 -17.30 -18.43
C GLU A 213 -3.71 -15.85 -18.43
N ILE A 214 -4.83 -15.57 -17.74
CA ILE A 214 -5.33 -14.20 -17.52
C ILE A 214 -4.36 -13.41 -16.66
N GLU A 215 -3.80 -14.02 -15.61
CA GLU A 215 -2.77 -13.41 -14.77
C GLU A 215 -1.53 -13.04 -15.60
N ALA A 216 -1.09 -13.92 -16.49
CA ALA A 216 0.05 -13.68 -17.39
C ALA A 216 -0.19 -12.49 -18.33
N GLU A 217 -1.40 -12.35 -18.89
CA GLU A 217 -1.78 -11.21 -19.73
C GLU A 217 -1.76 -9.87 -18.96
N LEU A 218 -2.24 -9.88 -17.71
CA LEU A 218 -2.15 -8.71 -16.81
C LEU A 218 -0.70 -8.35 -16.51
N MET A 219 0.12 -9.32 -16.12
CA MET A 219 1.54 -9.12 -15.83
C MET A 219 2.29 -8.53 -17.03
N HIS A 220 2.02 -9.07 -18.24
CA HIS A 220 2.59 -8.54 -19.48
C HIS A 220 2.26 -7.07 -19.66
N GLU A 221 0.99 -6.67 -19.50
CA GLU A 221 0.55 -5.30 -19.68
C GLU A 221 1.19 -4.37 -18.62
N PHE A 222 1.24 -4.79 -17.36
CA PHE A 222 1.83 -4.03 -16.27
C PHE A 222 3.32 -3.76 -16.51
N LEU A 223 4.10 -4.79 -16.81
CA LEU A 223 5.53 -4.67 -17.08
C LEU A 223 5.81 -3.79 -18.32
N SER A 224 5.01 -3.91 -19.36
CA SER A 224 5.12 -3.11 -20.59
C SER A 224 4.87 -1.61 -20.34
N ASN A 225 4.13 -1.28 -19.28
CA ASN A 225 3.83 0.09 -18.88
C ASN A 225 4.68 0.62 -17.70
N ARG A 226 5.85 0.04 -17.44
CA ARG A 226 6.83 0.44 -16.41
C ARG A 226 6.43 0.15 -14.96
N SER A 227 5.42 -0.66 -14.72
CA SER A 227 5.12 -1.21 -13.40
C SER A 227 6.17 -2.24 -12.99
N LYS A 228 6.34 -2.48 -11.70
CA LYS A 228 7.12 -3.63 -11.19
C LYS A 228 6.32 -4.94 -11.31
N GLY A 229 5.00 -4.86 -11.42
CA GLY A 229 4.06 -5.96 -11.44
C GLY A 229 2.79 -5.65 -10.64
N PHE A 230 2.22 -6.66 -10.05
CA PHE A 230 1.06 -6.53 -9.19
C PHE A 230 1.39 -5.80 -7.88
N ALA A 231 0.47 -4.95 -7.42
CA ALA A 231 0.55 -4.29 -6.11
C ALA A 231 0.31 -5.27 -4.95
N TYR A 232 -0.46 -6.31 -5.20
CA TYR A 232 -0.75 -7.43 -4.29
C TYR A 232 -0.98 -8.70 -5.12
N THR A 233 -1.01 -9.87 -4.47
CA THR A 233 -1.27 -11.14 -5.16
C THR A 233 -2.64 -11.10 -5.83
N PRO A 234 -2.73 -11.25 -7.16
CA PRO A 234 -3.99 -11.13 -7.87
C PRO A 234 -4.93 -12.30 -7.58
N ILE A 235 -6.21 -12.01 -7.54
CA ILE A 235 -7.29 -12.99 -7.43
C ILE A 235 -7.96 -13.10 -8.79
N ILE A 236 -7.87 -14.26 -9.41
CA ILE A 236 -8.51 -14.56 -10.70
C ILE A 236 -9.37 -15.81 -10.48
N ALA A 237 -10.62 -15.59 -10.11
CA ALA A 237 -11.47 -16.64 -9.54
C ALA A 237 -12.70 -16.92 -10.42
N SER A 238 -12.73 -18.07 -11.11
CA SER A 238 -13.85 -18.47 -11.93
C SER A 238 -14.86 -19.34 -11.18
N GLY A 239 -16.14 -19.23 -11.54
CA GLY A 239 -17.24 -20.03 -11.00
C GLY A 239 -17.30 -20.00 -9.48
N LYS A 240 -17.29 -21.19 -8.83
CA LYS A 240 -17.39 -21.30 -7.36
C LYS A 240 -16.20 -20.68 -6.60
N SER A 241 -15.03 -20.58 -7.22
CA SER A 241 -13.84 -19.94 -6.62
C SER A 241 -14.06 -18.48 -6.34
N ALA A 242 -14.92 -17.80 -7.10
CA ALA A 242 -15.31 -16.39 -6.88
C ALA A 242 -16.03 -16.15 -5.52
N CYS A 243 -16.41 -17.20 -4.81
CA CYS A 243 -16.97 -17.11 -3.45
C CYS A 243 -15.90 -17.25 -2.36
N VAL A 244 -14.62 -17.35 -2.70
CA VAL A 244 -13.49 -17.40 -1.76
C VAL A 244 -12.77 -16.06 -1.81
N LEU A 245 -12.86 -15.26 -0.75
CA LEU A 245 -12.39 -13.88 -0.75
C LEU A 245 -10.90 -13.72 -1.09
N HIS A 246 -10.04 -14.62 -0.59
CA HIS A 246 -8.61 -14.60 -0.87
C HIS A 246 -8.18 -15.84 -1.66
N TYR A 247 -8.84 -16.08 -2.79
CA TYR A 247 -8.48 -17.15 -3.71
C TYR A 247 -7.26 -16.72 -4.55
N ILE A 248 -6.15 -17.40 -4.38
CA ILE A 248 -4.86 -17.06 -5.02
C ILE A 248 -4.24 -18.20 -5.83
N GLU A 249 -4.87 -19.37 -5.88
CA GLU A 249 -4.34 -20.48 -6.66
C GLU A 249 -4.35 -20.21 -8.16
N ASN A 250 -5.34 -19.49 -8.68
CA ASN A 250 -5.48 -19.09 -10.07
C ASN A 250 -5.22 -20.23 -11.06
N ASN A 251 -5.71 -21.45 -10.77
CA ASN A 251 -5.29 -22.67 -11.46
C ASN A 251 -6.42 -23.44 -12.15
N LYS A 252 -7.62 -22.86 -12.26
CA LYS A 252 -8.78 -23.51 -12.87
C LYS A 252 -9.04 -23.01 -14.29
N SER A 253 -9.72 -23.86 -15.08
CA SER A 253 -10.25 -23.46 -16.37
C SER A 253 -11.56 -22.70 -16.19
N CYS A 254 -11.68 -21.57 -16.87
CA CYS A 254 -12.89 -20.78 -16.95
C CYS A 254 -13.94 -21.48 -17.80
N LYS A 255 -15.11 -21.78 -17.25
CA LYS A 255 -16.16 -22.53 -17.95
C LYS A 255 -17.20 -21.61 -18.57
N ASP A 256 -17.81 -22.09 -19.67
CA ASP A 256 -18.93 -21.40 -20.29
C ASP A 256 -20.09 -21.23 -19.28
N GLY A 257 -20.65 -20.03 -19.21
CA GLY A 257 -21.71 -19.66 -18.28
C GLY A 257 -21.26 -19.26 -16.86
N ASP A 258 -20.00 -19.49 -16.49
CA ASP A 258 -19.45 -19.00 -15.20
C ASP A 258 -19.26 -17.48 -15.21
N ILE A 259 -19.31 -16.90 -14.01
CA ILE A 259 -18.78 -15.57 -13.72
C ILE A 259 -17.32 -15.75 -13.27
N ILE A 260 -16.45 -14.89 -13.73
CA ILE A 260 -15.10 -14.74 -13.21
C ILE A 260 -14.98 -13.43 -12.43
N LEU A 261 -14.55 -13.52 -11.18
CA LEU A 261 -14.15 -12.40 -10.35
C LEU A 261 -12.67 -12.19 -10.52
N MET A 262 -12.28 -10.96 -10.74
CA MET A 262 -10.89 -10.56 -10.90
C MET A 262 -10.62 -9.36 -10.01
N ASP A 263 -9.67 -9.53 -9.09
CA ASP A 263 -9.24 -8.52 -8.14
C ASP A 263 -7.72 -8.38 -8.26
N PHE A 264 -7.29 -7.24 -8.76
CA PHE A 264 -5.89 -6.98 -9.08
C PHE A 264 -5.62 -5.48 -9.20
N GLY A 265 -4.37 -5.11 -8.99
CA GLY A 265 -3.90 -3.74 -9.21
C GLY A 265 -2.45 -3.71 -9.64
N ALA A 266 -2.07 -2.76 -10.47
CA ALA A 266 -0.68 -2.48 -10.81
C ALA A 266 -0.01 -1.68 -9.69
N GLU A 267 1.26 -1.96 -9.42
CA GLU A 267 2.13 -1.08 -8.67
C GLU A 267 2.84 -0.12 -9.65
N TYR A 268 2.86 1.17 -9.36
CA TYR A 268 3.69 2.13 -10.09
C TYR A 268 4.38 3.08 -9.13
N ALA A 269 5.71 3.11 -9.20
CA ALA A 269 6.54 3.95 -8.33
C ALA A 269 6.28 3.75 -6.83
N ASN A 270 6.09 2.50 -6.42
CA ASN A 270 5.70 2.03 -5.08
C ASN A 270 4.25 2.37 -4.65
N TYR A 271 3.44 3.04 -5.48
CA TYR A 271 2.02 3.26 -5.21
C TYR A 271 1.17 2.17 -5.81
N ALA A 272 0.18 1.73 -5.05
CA ALA A 272 -0.77 0.71 -5.45
C ALA A 272 -1.97 1.31 -6.18
N SER A 273 -2.55 0.51 -7.07
CA SER A 273 -3.94 0.62 -7.50
C SER A 273 -4.70 -0.63 -7.11
N ASP A 274 -6.01 -0.58 -7.14
CA ASP A 274 -6.88 -1.67 -6.71
C ASP A 274 -8.17 -1.65 -7.54
N LEU A 275 -8.50 -2.79 -8.16
CA LEU A 275 -9.64 -2.93 -9.04
C LEU A 275 -10.24 -4.34 -8.94
N THR A 276 -11.49 -4.44 -8.49
CA THR A 276 -12.26 -5.68 -8.56
C THR A 276 -13.38 -5.57 -9.59
N ARG A 277 -13.49 -6.56 -10.47
CA ARG A 277 -14.59 -6.69 -11.44
C ARG A 277 -15.00 -8.15 -11.64
N CYS A 278 -16.32 -8.33 -11.80
CA CYS A 278 -16.91 -9.61 -12.20
C CYS A 278 -17.42 -9.52 -13.63
N VAL A 279 -17.05 -10.48 -14.46
CA VAL A 279 -17.55 -10.58 -15.85
C VAL A 279 -17.97 -12.01 -16.19
N PRO A 280 -18.93 -12.22 -17.12
CA PRO A 280 -19.23 -13.57 -17.60
C PRO A 280 -18.12 -14.06 -18.51
N VAL A 281 -17.66 -15.30 -18.32
CA VAL A 281 -16.57 -15.92 -19.09
C VAL A 281 -16.86 -15.92 -20.59
N ASN A 282 -18.12 -16.13 -20.99
CA ASN A 282 -18.55 -16.14 -22.39
C ASN A 282 -19.00 -14.76 -22.92
N GLY A 283 -18.77 -13.67 -22.14
CA GLY A 283 -19.14 -12.31 -22.50
C GLY A 283 -20.63 -11.99 -22.39
N ARG A 284 -21.47 -12.91 -21.88
CA ARG A 284 -22.93 -12.71 -21.78
C ARG A 284 -23.47 -13.07 -20.40
N PHE A 285 -24.06 -12.08 -19.73
CA PHE A 285 -24.77 -12.31 -18.47
C PHE A 285 -26.08 -13.08 -18.72
N THR A 286 -26.35 -14.08 -17.91
CA THR A 286 -27.73 -14.57 -17.75
C THR A 286 -28.60 -13.49 -17.08
N SER A 287 -29.92 -13.63 -17.14
CA SER A 287 -30.84 -12.65 -16.51
C SER A 287 -30.55 -12.49 -15.00
N ARG A 288 -30.33 -13.61 -14.30
CA ARG A 288 -30.03 -13.58 -12.86
C ARG A 288 -28.66 -12.97 -12.55
N GLN A 289 -27.64 -13.31 -13.29
CA GLN A 289 -26.30 -12.70 -13.14
C GLN A 289 -26.35 -11.18 -13.35
N LYS A 290 -27.06 -10.72 -14.41
CA LYS A 290 -27.24 -9.30 -14.69
C LYS A 290 -27.98 -8.58 -13.58
N GLU A 291 -29.03 -9.19 -13.03
CA GLU A 291 -29.80 -8.64 -11.91
C GLU A 291 -28.93 -8.41 -10.67
N VAL A 292 -28.17 -9.44 -10.25
CA VAL A 292 -27.25 -9.35 -9.11
C VAL A 292 -26.13 -8.32 -9.37
N TYR A 293 -25.49 -8.38 -10.51
CA TYR A 293 -24.45 -7.43 -10.91
C TYR A 293 -24.96 -5.98 -10.86
N SER A 294 -26.17 -5.74 -11.41
CA SER A 294 -26.75 -4.40 -11.42
C SER A 294 -27.08 -3.88 -10.02
N SER A 295 -27.48 -4.76 -9.10
CA SER A 295 -27.72 -4.42 -7.69
C SER A 295 -26.40 -4.00 -6.99
N VAL A 296 -25.35 -4.79 -7.14
CA VAL A 296 -24.01 -4.46 -6.60
C VAL A 296 -23.51 -3.14 -7.17
N LEU A 297 -23.66 -2.93 -8.49
CA LEU A 297 -23.23 -1.68 -9.14
C LEU A 297 -23.98 -0.46 -8.62
N ARG A 298 -25.29 -0.58 -8.31
CA ARG A 298 -26.06 0.51 -7.67
C ARG A 298 -25.49 0.83 -6.29
N VAL A 299 -25.30 -0.19 -5.44
CA VAL A 299 -24.74 0.01 -4.10
C VAL A 299 -23.35 0.67 -4.19
N LYS A 300 -22.46 0.17 -5.04
CA LYS A 300 -21.13 0.75 -5.26
C LYS A 300 -21.20 2.22 -5.67
N ASN A 301 -22.10 2.57 -6.60
CA ASN A 301 -22.25 3.95 -7.06
C ASN A 301 -22.77 4.89 -5.98
N GLU A 302 -23.73 4.44 -5.16
CA GLU A 302 -24.21 5.21 -4.02
C GLU A 302 -23.16 5.31 -2.92
N ALA A 303 -22.46 4.22 -2.62
CA ALA A 303 -21.33 4.20 -1.68
C ALA A 303 -20.25 5.24 -2.05
N THR A 304 -19.94 5.37 -3.35
CA THR A 304 -18.97 6.39 -3.82
C THR A 304 -19.40 7.81 -3.47
N LYS A 305 -20.70 8.10 -3.52
CA LYS A 305 -21.25 9.43 -3.18
C LYS A 305 -21.23 9.74 -1.68
N LEU A 306 -21.16 8.71 -0.85
CA LEU A 306 -21.13 8.86 0.61
C LEU A 306 -19.71 9.15 1.15
N LEU A 307 -18.66 8.88 0.38
CA LEU A 307 -17.28 9.20 0.75
C LEU A 307 -17.02 10.70 0.57
N ASN A 308 -17.24 11.47 1.63
CA ASN A 308 -17.04 12.91 1.62
C ASN A 308 -16.24 13.35 2.86
N PRO A 309 -15.51 14.47 2.78
CA PRO A 309 -14.89 15.08 3.96
C PRO A 309 -15.88 15.27 5.11
N GLY A 310 -15.46 14.98 6.33
CA GLY A 310 -16.28 15.04 7.55
C GLY A 310 -17.01 13.74 7.91
N VAL A 311 -17.06 12.76 7.03
CA VAL A 311 -17.69 11.45 7.30
C VAL A 311 -16.72 10.54 8.04
N PHE A 312 -17.22 9.78 9.02
CA PHE A 312 -16.44 8.72 9.66
C PHE A 312 -16.60 7.39 8.92
N LEU A 313 -15.50 6.68 8.67
CA LEU A 313 -15.50 5.41 7.94
C LEU A 313 -16.47 4.38 8.56
N ASN A 314 -16.55 4.30 9.89
CA ASN A 314 -17.47 3.39 10.56
C ASN A 314 -18.95 3.70 10.28
N ASP A 315 -19.30 4.96 10.17
CA ASP A 315 -20.68 5.34 9.85
C ASP A 315 -20.98 5.16 8.36
N TYR A 316 -20.02 5.48 7.51
CA TYR A 316 -20.05 5.15 6.09
C TYR A 316 -20.30 3.66 5.84
N HIS A 317 -19.56 2.76 6.49
CA HIS A 317 -19.79 1.31 6.35
C HIS A 317 -21.17 0.86 6.78
N LYS A 318 -21.72 1.45 7.83
CA LYS A 318 -23.10 1.16 8.27
C LYS A 318 -24.14 1.60 7.23
N GLU A 319 -23.98 2.79 6.66
CA GLU A 319 -24.91 3.28 5.62
C GLU A 319 -24.84 2.43 4.36
N VAL A 320 -23.64 2.06 3.89
CA VAL A 320 -23.50 1.13 2.76
C VAL A 320 -24.11 -0.24 3.06
N GLY A 321 -23.96 -0.72 4.30
CA GLY A 321 -24.61 -1.95 4.75
C GLY A 321 -26.14 -1.91 4.63
N LYS A 322 -26.77 -0.77 4.92
CA LYS A 322 -28.23 -0.59 4.74
C LYS A 322 -28.63 -0.62 3.25
N LEU A 323 -27.85 0.05 2.40
CA LEU A 323 -28.06 0.02 0.95
C LEU A 323 -27.97 -1.41 0.40
N MET A 324 -26.99 -2.18 0.87
CA MET A 324 -26.82 -3.57 0.48
C MET A 324 -27.98 -4.43 0.98
N GLU A 325 -28.46 -4.21 2.22
CA GLU A 325 -29.62 -4.92 2.79
C GLU A 325 -30.87 -4.72 1.94
N GLU A 326 -31.14 -3.48 1.49
CA GLU A 326 -32.28 -3.20 0.59
C GLU A 326 -32.17 -3.91 -0.76
N GLU A 327 -30.98 -3.94 -1.37
CA GLU A 327 -30.79 -4.65 -2.64
C GLU A 327 -30.87 -6.17 -2.47
N LEU A 328 -30.37 -6.73 -1.38
CA LEU A 328 -30.50 -8.17 -1.08
C LEU A 328 -31.96 -8.60 -0.85
N LEU A 329 -32.79 -7.74 -0.24
CA LEU A 329 -34.22 -7.95 -0.16
C LEU A 329 -34.88 -8.00 -1.55
N LYS A 330 -34.60 -7.03 -2.42
CA LYS A 330 -35.10 -6.99 -3.80
C LYS A 330 -34.70 -8.22 -4.61
N LEU A 331 -33.49 -8.75 -4.36
CA LEU A 331 -32.98 -9.96 -4.98
C LEU A 331 -33.57 -11.26 -4.39
N ASN A 332 -34.35 -11.18 -3.32
CA ASN A 332 -34.87 -12.33 -2.55
C ASN A 332 -33.74 -13.22 -1.98
N LEU A 333 -32.60 -12.63 -1.64
CA LEU A 333 -31.46 -13.32 -1.02
C LEU A 333 -31.56 -13.33 0.50
N ILE A 334 -32.20 -12.30 1.09
CA ILE A 334 -32.61 -12.23 2.49
C ILE A 334 -34.09 -11.87 2.58
N SER A 335 -34.72 -12.08 3.72
CA SER A 335 -36.13 -11.77 4.00
C SER A 335 -36.22 -10.71 5.09
N SER A 336 -37.39 -10.06 5.19
CA SER A 336 -37.71 -9.14 6.29
C SER A 336 -37.61 -9.83 7.67
N LYS A 337 -37.84 -11.14 7.73
CA LYS A 337 -37.71 -11.93 8.97
C LYS A 337 -36.20 -12.08 9.36
N ASP A 338 -35.32 -12.22 8.39
CA ASP A 338 -33.85 -12.28 8.66
C ASP A 338 -33.39 -10.95 9.26
N ILE A 339 -33.88 -9.83 8.75
CA ILE A 339 -33.57 -8.49 9.26
C ILE A 339 -34.12 -8.26 10.65
N GLN A 340 -35.39 -8.67 10.90
CA GLN A 340 -36.02 -8.53 12.21
C GLN A 340 -35.28 -9.32 13.31
N ASN A 341 -34.70 -10.46 12.96
CA ASN A 341 -34.06 -11.37 13.89
C ASN A 341 -32.50 -11.31 13.81
N GLN A 342 -31.93 -10.31 13.11
CA GLN A 342 -30.49 -10.20 12.92
C GLN A 342 -29.74 -9.87 14.20
N ASP A 343 -28.51 -10.39 14.31
CA ASP A 343 -27.57 -9.96 15.34
C ASP A 343 -26.99 -8.58 14.94
N SER A 344 -26.99 -7.63 15.85
CA SER A 344 -26.44 -6.30 15.63
C SER A 344 -24.94 -6.30 15.28
N LYS A 345 -24.19 -7.32 15.73
CA LYS A 345 -22.76 -7.52 15.41
C LYS A 345 -22.56 -8.20 14.06
N TRP A 346 -23.57 -8.95 13.60
CA TRP A 346 -23.54 -9.65 12.32
C TRP A 346 -24.87 -9.48 11.60
N PRO A 347 -25.13 -8.30 11.01
CA PRO A 347 -26.37 -8.01 10.27
C PRO A 347 -26.61 -8.99 9.12
N ALA A 348 -27.88 -9.17 8.73
CA ALA A 348 -28.29 -10.15 7.72
C ALA A 348 -27.58 -10.00 6.37
N TYR A 349 -27.27 -8.77 5.95
CA TYR A 349 -26.56 -8.51 4.71
C TYR A 349 -25.15 -9.12 4.70
N LYS A 350 -24.50 -9.30 5.86
CA LYS A 350 -23.15 -9.88 5.95
C LYS A 350 -23.06 -11.33 5.49
N LYS A 351 -24.17 -12.01 5.30
CA LYS A 351 -24.21 -13.32 4.67
C LYS A 351 -23.67 -13.29 3.23
N TYR A 352 -23.86 -12.18 2.52
CA TYR A 352 -23.47 -12.00 1.13
C TYR A 352 -22.48 -10.85 0.91
N PHE A 353 -22.39 -9.94 1.86
CA PHE A 353 -21.49 -8.80 1.85
C PHE A 353 -20.76 -8.72 3.20
N MET A 354 -19.76 -9.59 3.36
CA MET A 354 -19.07 -9.81 4.64
C MET A 354 -17.83 -8.94 4.82
N HIS A 355 -17.28 -8.34 3.75
CA HIS A 355 -16.10 -7.48 3.80
C HIS A 355 -16.44 -6.00 4.06
N GLY A 356 -15.43 -5.17 4.26
CA GLY A 356 -15.59 -3.72 4.35
C GLY A 356 -15.72 -3.11 2.95
N THR A 357 -16.47 -2.01 2.84
CA THR A 357 -16.68 -1.33 1.54
C THR A 357 -15.47 -0.55 1.07
N SER A 358 -14.65 -0.06 2.00
CA SER A 358 -13.56 0.87 1.68
C SER A 358 -12.39 0.71 2.64
N HIS A 359 -11.20 0.95 2.13
CA HIS A 359 -9.98 1.09 2.91
C HIS A 359 -9.07 2.16 2.29
N TYR A 360 -8.12 2.66 3.08
CA TYR A 360 -7.06 3.53 2.58
C TYR A 360 -6.22 2.81 1.54
N ILE A 361 -5.78 3.53 0.52
CA ILE A 361 -4.87 3.06 -0.52
C ILE A 361 -3.79 4.10 -0.78
N GLY A 362 -2.59 3.65 -1.12
CA GLY A 362 -1.45 4.52 -1.39
C GLY A 362 -0.18 3.75 -1.67
N LEU A 363 0.81 3.85 -0.79
CA LEU A 363 2.05 3.06 -0.87
C LEU A 363 1.83 1.57 -0.60
N ASP A 364 0.74 1.23 0.07
CA ASP A 364 0.23 -0.13 0.20
C ASP A 364 -1.19 -0.20 -0.37
N ALA A 365 -1.61 -1.37 -0.85
CA ALA A 365 -3.01 -1.58 -1.26
C ALA A 365 -3.95 -1.37 -0.06
N HIS A 366 -3.63 -1.95 1.09
CA HIS A 366 -4.23 -1.60 2.37
C HIS A 366 -3.29 -0.62 3.09
N ASP A 367 -3.42 0.67 2.78
CA ASP A 367 -2.54 1.70 3.33
C ASP A 367 -2.94 2.12 4.76
N VAL A 368 -2.04 2.83 5.41
CA VAL A 368 -2.24 3.37 6.76
C VAL A 368 -3.15 4.59 6.76
N GLY A 369 -3.85 4.80 7.87
CA GLY A 369 -4.72 5.96 8.11
C GLY A 369 -5.42 5.86 9.45
N SER A 370 -6.15 6.89 9.84
CA SER A 370 -6.94 6.90 11.07
C SER A 370 -8.36 6.38 10.82
N TRP A 371 -8.76 5.38 11.59
CA TRP A 371 -10.13 4.84 11.56
C TRP A 371 -11.08 5.56 12.54
N THR A 372 -10.54 6.43 13.37
CA THR A 372 -11.27 7.16 14.42
C THR A 372 -11.47 8.63 14.12
N GLU A 373 -10.78 9.14 13.09
CA GLU A 373 -10.92 10.52 12.63
C GLU A 373 -11.80 10.58 11.37
N PRO A 374 -12.44 11.72 11.10
CA PRO A 374 -13.24 11.89 9.89
C PRO A 374 -12.36 11.91 8.64
N ILE A 375 -12.97 11.60 7.49
CA ILE A 375 -12.34 11.75 6.18
C ILE A 375 -11.98 13.22 5.93
N GLU A 376 -10.80 13.48 5.43
CA GLU A 376 -10.31 14.79 5.01
C GLU A 376 -10.09 14.82 3.48
N GLU A 377 -9.99 16.03 2.93
CA GLU A 377 -9.61 16.22 1.53
C GLU A 377 -8.25 15.58 1.23
N ASN A 378 -8.08 15.07 0.02
CA ASN A 378 -6.90 14.34 -0.44
C ASN A 378 -6.63 12.99 0.24
N MET A 379 -7.51 12.48 1.06
CA MET A 379 -7.52 11.06 1.40
C MET A 379 -8.03 10.24 0.23
N VAL A 380 -7.44 9.07 0.00
CA VAL A 380 -7.79 8.18 -1.12
C VAL A 380 -8.23 6.84 -0.57
N PHE A 381 -9.36 6.35 -1.10
CA PHE A 381 -10.00 5.11 -0.67
C PHE A 381 -10.39 4.24 -1.86
N THR A 382 -10.47 2.94 -1.64
CA THR A 382 -11.20 2.03 -2.51
C THR A 382 -12.71 2.15 -2.28
N VAL A 383 -13.52 1.66 -3.22
CA VAL A 383 -14.97 1.40 -3.06
C VAL A 383 -15.26 0.03 -3.66
N GLU A 384 -15.48 -0.95 -2.80
CA GLU A 384 -15.59 -2.38 -3.11
C GLU A 384 -16.99 -2.95 -2.85
#